data_992141e93572e2865c8ef40760741e8b
#
_entry.id   992141e93572e2865c8ef40760741e8b
#
_cell.length_a   1.000
_cell.length_b   1.000
_cell.length_c   1.000
_cell.angle_alpha   90.00
_cell.angle_beta   90.00
_cell.angle_gamma   90.00
#
_symmetry.space_group_name_H-M   'P 1'
#
loop_
_entity.id
_entity.type
_entity.pdbx_description
1 polymer ?
#
loop_
_entity_poly.entity_id
_entity_poly.type
_entity_poly.pdbx_seq_one_letter_code
_entity_poly.pdbx_strand_id
1 'polypeptide(L)'
;MKRTDPRLRQLILRTVASLCICFSVAVLVTAQSGPYFPPAGPWAKKSPAELGMDPAKLAEAVAWAQTREGNREMDFSDQERIFGTLLGSVPNIRAHTNGVVIYKGYAVAEFGDPTWADPTYSVAKSMLSTVAGVAVRDGKITNLDQTVGATIKDGGYDSPRNQQITWKMHLQQESEWEGNMFGKQDNFIGKEAFGQGEMKPREQMKPGTHYEYNDVRINRFSLSLLRVFQKPVPDVFRDEVMNPIGASNTWRWIPYHNSFVELNGKKVASVSGGTRWGGGMWINSWDMARFGYLWLRGGKWGDKQIVPADYVKAALTPSVHGPDYGYLWWLNRSGKGLPGLPENAFWANGAGTNSITVSPDQDLVVVWRWHAGNPAEFVKRIIASIK
;
A
#
# COMPACT_ATOMS: atom_id res chain seq x y z
N MET A 1 -7.11 -85.30 24.03
CA MET A 1 -7.32 -84.39 22.88
C MET A 1 -8.82 -84.11 22.77
N LYS A 2 -9.27 -82.95 23.27
CA LYS A 2 -10.67 -82.51 23.16
C LYS A 2 -10.81 -81.60 21.92
N ARG A 3 -11.57 -82.02 20.95
CA ARG A 3 -11.93 -81.25 19.75
C ARG A 3 -12.84 -80.09 20.17
N THR A 4 -12.46 -78.92 19.86
CA THR A 4 -13.27 -77.69 20.05
C THR A 4 -14.26 -77.56 18.87
N ASP A 5 -15.54 -77.35 19.25
CA ASP A 5 -16.70 -77.23 18.38
C ASP A 5 -16.57 -76.12 17.33
N PRO A 6 -16.71 -76.38 16.05
CA PRO A 6 -16.59 -75.41 14.96
C PRO A 6 -17.68 -74.29 15.00
N ARG A 7 -18.78 -74.52 15.74
CA ARG A 7 -19.85 -73.50 15.86
C ARG A 7 -19.50 -72.34 16.75
N LEU A 8 -18.55 -72.47 17.71
CA LEU A 8 -18.09 -71.41 18.57
C LEU A 8 -17.16 -70.43 17.84
N ARG A 9 -16.47 -70.88 16.81
CA ARG A 9 -15.60 -69.98 15.97
C ARG A 9 -16.40 -69.08 15.03
N GLN A 10 -17.58 -69.48 14.57
CA GLN A 10 -18.41 -68.66 13.70
C GLN A 10 -19.18 -67.58 14.47
N LEU A 11 -19.42 -67.72 15.77
CA LEU A 11 -20.11 -66.75 16.58
C LEU A 11 -19.16 -65.60 16.96
N ILE A 12 -17.88 -65.89 17.20
CA ILE A 12 -16.87 -64.86 17.55
C ILE A 12 -16.47 -64.03 16.31
N LEU A 13 -16.50 -64.59 15.10
CA LEU A 13 -16.20 -63.82 13.89
C LEU A 13 -17.35 -62.91 13.41
N ARG A 14 -18.59 -63.15 13.87
CA ARG A 14 -19.72 -62.27 13.50
C ARG A 14 -19.94 -61.09 14.45
N THR A 15 -19.35 -61.10 15.63
CA THR A 15 -19.47 -60.02 16.62
C THR A 15 -18.35 -58.94 16.48
N VAL A 16 -17.29 -59.26 15.74
CA VAL A 16 -16.19 -58.30 15.51
C VAL A 16 -16.40 -57.46 14.25
N ALA A 17 -17.34 -57.87 13.35
CA ALA A 17 -17.58 -57.19 12.09
C ALA A 17 -18.66 -56.08 12.13
N SER A 18 -19.24 -55.78 13.28
CA SER A 18 -20.33 -54.79 13.40
C SER A 18 -20.03 -53.61 14.32
N LEU A 19 -18.77 -53.37 14.68
CA LEU A 19 -18.36 -52.17 15.39
C LEU A 19 -17.38 -51.31 14.55
N CYS A 20 -17.69 -51.12 13.25
CA CYS A 20 -17.23 -49.95 12.53
C CYS A 20 -18.06 -48.77 13.00
N ILE A 21 -17.73 -48.26 14.15
CA ILE A 21 -18.16 -46.91 14.60
C ILE A 21 -17.66 -45.93 13.56
N CYS A 22 -18.59 -45.43 12.74
CA CYS A 22 -18.38 -44.23 11.96
C CYS A 22 -18.07 -43.10 12.95
N PHE A 23 -16.82 -42.89 13.26
CA PHE A 23 -16.36 -41.61 13.80
C PHE A 23 -16.57 -40.61 12.69
N SER A 24 -17.77 -40.06 12.58
CA SER A 24 -18.00 -38.78 11.90
C SER A 24 -17.20 -37.77 12.69
N VAL A 25 -15.99 -37.49 12.24
CA VAL A 25 -15.26 -36.30 12.70
C VAL A 25 -16.08 -35.10 12.24
N ALA A 26 -17.01 -34.67 13.12
CA ALA A 26 -17.59 -33.37 12.98
C ALA A 26 -16.40 -32.39 13.11
N VAL A 27 -15.86 -31.96 11.97
CA VAL A 27 -15.00 -30.79 11.93
C VAL A 27 -15.88 -29.65 12.43
N LEU A 28 -15.77 -29.36 13.70
CA LEU A 28 -16.27 -28.12 14.25
C LEU A 28 -15.53 -27.00 13.52
N VAL A 29 -16.14 -26.51 12.44
CA VAL A 29 -15.77 -25.23 11.86
C VAL A 29 -16.13 -24.21 12.93
N THR A 30 -15.18 -23.98 13.83
CA THR A 30 -15.26 -22.83 14.72
C THR A 30 -15.34 -21.62 13.82
N ALA A 31 -16.48 -20.95 13.80
CA ALA A 31 -16.65 -19.68 13.12
C ALA A 31 -15.52 -18.78 13.65
N GLN A 32 -14.61 -18.40 12.77
CA GLN A 32 -13.47 -17.57 13.11
C GLN A 32 -14.05 -16.22 13.57
N SER A 33 -14.02 -15.94 14.88
CA SER A 33 -14.65 -14.78 15.50
C SER A 33 -13.89 -13.47 15.25
N GLY A 34 -13.19 -13.34 14.13
CA GLY A 34 -12.39 -12.17 13.79
C GLY A 34 -12.37 -11.91 12.27
N PRO A 35 -11.76 -10.80 11.85
CA PRO A 35 -11.64 -10.48 10.44
C PRO A 35 -10.86 -11.58 9.70
N TYR A 36 -11.33 -11.93 8.51
CA TYR A 36 -10.64 -12.87 7.63
C TYR A 36 -9.37 -12.22 7.06
N PHE A 37 -8.25 -12.94 7.07
CA PHE A 37 -7.01 -12.56 6.42
C PHE A 37 -6.67 -13.57 5.32
N PRO A 38 -6.58 -13.13 4.05
CA PRO A 38 -6.26 -14.04 2.97
C PRO A 38 -4.83 -14.57 3.10
N PRO A 39 -4.60 -15.89 2.90
CA PRO A 39 -3.26 -16.44 2.80
C PRO A 39 -2.52 -15.89 1.57
N ALA A 40 -1.24 -16.25 1.42
CA ALA A 40 -0.51 -16.00 0.17
C ALA A 40 -1.19 -16.70 -1.01
N GLY A 41 -1.09 -16.08 -2.19
CA GLY A 41 -1.73 -16.58 -3.40
C GLY A 41 -3.09 -15.92 -3.70
N PRO A 42 -4.00 -16.62 -4.39
CA PRO A 42 -5.28 -16.06 -4.79
C PRO A 42 -6.12 -15.61 -3.59
N TRP A 43 -6.76 -14.46 -3.72
CA TRP A 43 -7.66 -13.96 -2.69
C TRP A 43 -8.97 -14.74 -2.69
N ALA A 44 -9.46 -15.14 -1.53
CA ALA A 44 -10.75 -15.83 -1.43
C ALA A 44 -11.89 -14.90 -1.87
N LYS A 45 -12.71 -15.43 -2.79
CA LYS A 45 -13.88 -14.72 -3.31
C LYS A 45 -15.14 -15.19 -2.56
N LYS A 46 -16.05 -14.25 -2.34
CA LYS A 46 -17.42 -14.55 -1.93
C LYS A 46 -18.39 -13.82 -2.85
N SER A 47 -19.55 -14.42 -3.05
CA SER A 47 -20.60 -13.72 -3.77
C SER A 47 -21.06 -12.50 -2.97
N PRO A 48 -21.40 -11.38 -3.62
CA PRO A 48 -21.89 -10.18 -2.94
C PRO A 48 -23.08 -10.48 -2.01
N ALA A 49 -23.99 -11.36 -2.44
CA ALA A 49 -25.18 -11.73 -1.67
C ALA A 49 -24.84 -12.40 -0.32
N GLU A 50 -23.80 -13.28 -0.27
CA GLU A 50 -23.34 -13.92 0.98
C GLU A 50 -22.85 -12.90 2.02
N LEU A 51 -22.40 -11.74 1.57
CA LEU A 51 -21.87 -10.68 2.43
C LEU A 51 -22.89 -9.56 2.69
N GLY A 52 -24.15 -9.73 2.23
CA GLY A 52 -25.21 -8.73 2.44
C GLY A 52 -25.16 -7.57 1.45
N MET A 53 -24.58 -7.77 0.26
CA MET A 53 -24.60 -6.80 -0.83
C MET A 53 -25.67 -7.16 -1.87
N ASP A 54 -26.15 -6.18 -2.60
CA ASP A 54 -26.99 -6.36 -3.79
C ASP A 54 -26.08 -6.64 -5.00
N PRO A 55 -26.13 -7.85 -5.59
CA PRO A 55 -25.25 -8.21 -6.70
C PRO A 55 -25.48 -7.38 -7.96
N ALA A 56 -26.73 -6.95 -8.23
CA ALA A 56 -27.05 -6.19 -9.42
C ALA A 56 -26.47 -4.77 -9.30
N LYS A 57 -26.66 -4.11 -8.16
CA LYS A 57 -26.08 -2.78 -7.91
C LYS A 57 -24.55 -2.80 -7.93
N LEU A 58 -23.91 -3.84 -7.36
CA LEU A 58 -22.46 -3.97 -7.44
C LEU A 58 -21.99 -4.17 -8.89
N ALA A 59 -22.69 -5.00 -9.67
CA ALA A 59 -22.39 -5.20 -11.08
C ALA A 59 -22.53 -3.89 -11.89
N GLU A 60 -23.56 -3.09 -11.63
CA GLU A 60 -23.73 -1.75 -12.22
C GLU A 60 -22.59 -0.81 -11.86
N ALA A 61 -22.14 -0.82 -10.58
CA ALA A 61 -21.01 -0.02 -10.12
C ALA A 61 -19.72 -0.39 -10.86
N VAL A 62 -19.45 -1.70 -11.01
CA VAL A 62 -18.29 -2.22 -11.74
C VAL A 62 -18.35 -1.88 -13.22
N ALA A 63 -19.50 -2.10 -13.86
CA ALA A 63 -19.71 -1.75 -15.27
C ALA A 63 -19.48 -0.25 -15.51
N TRP A 64 -20.00 0.59 -14.61
CA TRP A 64 -19.75 2.03 -14.66
C TRP A 64 -18.26 2.36 -14.54
N ALA A 65 -17.52 1.74 -13.62
CA ALA A 65 -16.09 1.97 -13.43
C ALA A 65 -15.28 1.58 -14.67
N GLN A 66 -15.63 0.49 -15.34
CA GLN A 66 -14.99 0.01 -16.58
C GLN A 66 -15.14 1.02 -17.74
N THR A 67 -16.19 1.83 -17.77
CA THR A 67 -16.36 2.87 -18.79
C THR A 67 -15.52 4.13 -18.54
N ARG A 68 -14.77 4.19 -17.44
CA ARG A 68 -14.04 5.37 -16.98
C ARG A 68 -12.54 5.22 -17.23
N GLU A 69 -12.14 4.88 -18.44
CA GLU A 69 -10.72 4.88 -18.80
C GLU A 69 -10.13 6.29 -18.67
N GLY A 70 -8.99 6.38 -18.01
CA GLY A 70 -8.24 7.63 -17.89
C GLY A 70 -7.56 8.01 -19.20
N ASN A 71 -7.35 9.30 -19.40
CA ASN A 71 -6.71 9.85 -20.60
C ASN A 71 -5.18 9.73 -20.61
N ARG A 72 -4.60 9.00 -19.67
CA ARG A 72 -3.16 8.78 -19.63
C ARG A 72 -2.74 7.89 -20.80
N GLU A 73 -1.65 8.26 -21.45
CA GLU A 73 -1.02 7.46 -22.50
C GLU A 73 -0.82 6.01 -22.06
N MET A 74 -1.06 5.07 -22.98
CA MET A 74 -0.85 3.64 -22.71
C MET A 74 0.63 3.29 -22.71
N ASP A 75 1.41 3.92 -23.59
CA ASP A 75 2.84 3.67 -23.77
C ASP A 75 3.66 4.52 -22.79
N PHE A 76 4.62 3.90 -22.15
CA PHE A 76 5.59 4.52 -21.26
C PHE A 76 6.96 4.74 -21.90
N SER A 77 7.15 4.46 -23.18
CA SER A 77 8.45 4.62 -23.86
C SER A 77 9.01 6.04 -23.73
N ASP A 78 8.13 7.05 -23.65
CA ASP A 78 8.49 8.45 -23.42
C ASP A 78 9.00 8.76 -22.01
N GLN A 79 8.78 7.88 -21.05
CA GLN A 79 9.14 8.15 -19.65
C GLN A 79 10.64 8.24 -19.45
N GLU A 80 11.42 7.50 -20.23
CA GLU A 80 12.88 7.56 -20.14
C GLU A 80 13.39 8.98 -20.42
N ARG A 81 12.83 9.65 -21.42
CA ARG A 81 13.18 11.04 -21.78
C ARG A 81 12.80 12.03 -20.67
N ILE A 82 11.64 11.83 -20.03
CA ILE A 82 11.09 12.77 -19.03
C ILE A 82 11.62 12.44 -17.63
N PHE A 83 11.76 11.15 -17.31
CA PHE A 83 11.96 10.65 -15.94
C PHE A 83 13.30 9.96 -15.72
N GLY A 84 14.12 9.79 -16.75
CA GLY A 84 15.39 9.07 -16.72
C GLY A 84 15.24 7.58 -16.98
N THR A 85 16.37 6.93 -17.24
CA THR A 85 16.43 5.52 -17.61
C THR A 85 15.90 4.61 -16.48
N LEU A 86 14.95 3.77 -16.84
CA LEU A 86 14.45 2.71 -15.94
C LEU A 86 15.49 1.61 -15.79
N LEU A 87 15.70 1.17 -14.57
CA LEU A 87 16.59 0.07 -14.26
C LEU A 87 15.79 -1.21 -14.08
N GLY A 88 15.96 -2.13 -15.00
CA GLY A 88 15.31 -3.43 -14.96
C GLY A 88 14.26 -3.64 -16.05
N SER A 89 13.77 -4.87 -16.14
CA SER A 89 12.72 -5.24 -17.08
C SER A 89 11.36 -4.95 -16.46
N VAL A 90 10.66 -3.95 -17.02
CA VAL A 90 9.29 -3.59 -16.63
C VAL A 90 8.46 -3.41 -17.90
N PRO A 91 7.14 -3.60 -17.83
CA PRO A 91 6.28 -3.34 -18.98
C PRO A 91 6.38 -1.89 -19.46
N ASN A 92 6.48 -1.68 -20.78
CA ASN A 92 6.44 -0.35 -21.39
C ASN A 92 5.01 0.18 -21.59
N ILE A 93 4.02 -0.66 -21.33
CA ILE A 93 2.61 -0.36 -21.56
C ILE A 93 1.86 -0.54 -20.24
N ARG A 94 0.99 0.41 -19.89
CA ARG A 94 0.08 0.27 -18.76
C ARG A 94 -1.11 -0.63 -19.10
N ALA A 95 -1.75 -1.19 -18.09
CA ALA A 95 -3.07 -1.78 -18.27
C ALA A 95 -4.12 -0.72 -18.60
N HIS A 96 -5.25 -1.15 -19.15
CA HIS A 96 -6.49 -0.37 -19.14
C HIS A 96 -7.01 -0.18 -17.73
N THR A 97 -8.06 0.65 -17.57
CA THR A 97 -8.70 0.81 -16.26
C THR A 97 -9.05 -0.55 -15.67
N ASN A 98 -8.64 -0.77 -14.44
CA ASN A 98 -8.83 -2.03 -13.74
C ASN A 98 -8.97 -1.81 -12.24
N GLY A 99 -9.45 -2.80 -11.55
CA GLY A 99 -9.57 -2.69 -10.10
C GLY A 99 -10.08 -3.94 -9.42
N VAL A 100 -10.04 -3.88 -8.09
CA VAL A 100 -10.57 -4.93 -7.21
C VAL A 100 -11.32 -4.29 -6.04
N VAL A 101 -12.34 -4.99 -5.57
CA VAL A 101 -13.17 -4.58 -4.43
C VAL A 101 -13.08 -5.65 -3.36
N ILE A 102 -12.59 -5.26 -2.18
CA ILE A 102 -12.51 -6.13 -1.01
C ILE A 102 -13.52 -5.64 0.03
N TYR A 103 -14.45 -6.49 0.41
CA TYR A 103 -15.46 -6.22 1.41
C TYR A 103 -15.44 -7.28 2.50
N LYS A 104 -15.38 -6.86 3.76
CA LYS A 104 -15.28 -7.76 4.92
C LYS A 104 -14.15 -8.82 4.78
N GLY A 105 -13.05 -8.41 4.13
CA GLY A 105 -11.89 -9.26 3.90
C GLY A 105 -11.97 -10.20 2.70
N TYR A 106 -13.06 -10.26 1.96
CA TYR A 106 -13.23 -11.09 0.77
C TYR A 106 -13.27 -10.27 -0.52
N ALA A 107 -12.75 -10.82 -1.58
CA ALA A 107 -12.89 -10.24 -2.91
C ALA A 107 -14.33 -10.45 -3.40
N VAL A 108 -15.04 -9.34 -3.67
CA VAL A 108 -16.44 -9.36 -4.14
C VAL A 108 -16.58 -8.92 -5.59
N ALA A 109 -15.59 -8.22 -6.13
CA ALA A 109 -15.53 -7.86 -7.54
C ALA A 109 -14.08 -7.61 -8.00
N GLU A 110 -13.85 -7.83 -9.28
CA GLU A 110 -12.64 -7.48 -10.02
C GLU A 110 -13.02 -7.13 -11.46
N PHE A 111 -12.23 -6.29 -12.10
CA PHE A 111 -12.43 -5.94 -13.50
C PHE A 111 -11.15 -5.49 -14.19
N GLY A 112 -11.15 -5.51 -15.52
CA GLY A 112 -9.95 -5.25 -16.32
C GLY A 112 -8.89 -6.33 -16.11
N ASP A 113 -7.62 -5.95 -16.13
CA ASP A 113 -6.50 -6.84 -15.78
C ASP A 113 -5.85 -6.42 -14.44
N PRO A 114 -6.38 -6.87 -13.31
CA PRO A 114 -5.85 -6.53 -11.99
C PRO A 114 -4.53 -7.25 -11.66
N THR A 115 -4.06 -8.16 -12.53
CA THR A 115 -2.80 -8.89 -12.36
C THR A 115 -1.62 -8.18 -13.02
N TRP A 116 -1.88 -7.23 -13.91
CA TRP A 116 -0.85 -6.47 -14.59
C TRP A 116 -0.10 -5.54 -13.63
N ALA A 117 1.21 -5.71 -13.56
CA ALA A 117 2.06 -4.88 -12.71
C ALA A 117 2.60 -3.69 -13.53
N ASP A 118 2.16 -2.49 -13.18
CA ASP A 118 2.57 -1.24 -13.79
C ASP A 118 2.76 -0.12 -12.75
N PRO A 119 3.25 1.08 -13.14
CA PRO A 119 3.61 2.10 -12.15
C PRO A 119 2.40 2.59 -11.34
N THR A 120 2.58 2.74 -10.04
CA THR A 120 1.56 3.29 -9.15
C THR A 120 1.88 4.71 -8.68
N TYR A 121 3.02 5.26 -9.08
CA TYR A 121 3.49 6.60 -8.75
C TYR A 121 3.41 6.92 -7.25
N SER A 122 2.73 7.99 -6.89
CA SER A 122 2.72 8.52 -5.51
C SER A 122 2.01 7.64 -4.47
N VAL A 123 1.34 6.55 -4.87
CA VAL A 123 0.92 5.51 -3.92
C VAL A 123 2.13 4.96 -3.14
N ALA A 124 3.32 4.94 -3.75
CA ALA A 124 4.57 4.56 -3.10
C ALA A 124 4.91 5.39 -1.85
N LYS A 125 4.38 6.62 -1.71
CA LYS A 125 4.56 7.42 -0.50
C LYS A 125 3.93 6.76 0.72
N SER A 126 2.73 6.22 0.58
CA SER A 126 2.07 5.46 1.66
C SER A 126 2.84 4.16 1.99
N MET A 127 3.53 3.58 1.01
CA MET A 127 4.43 2.45 1.24
C MET A 127 5.67 2.87 2.03
N LEU A 128 6.26 4.05 1.76
CA LEU A 128 7.34 4.62 2.58
C LEU A 128 6.88 4.91 4.01
N SER A 129 5.65 5.41 4.21
CA SER A 129 5.07 5.54 5.54
C SER A 129 5.05 4.19 6.28
N THR A 130 4.68 3.12 5.60
CA THR A 130 4.68 1.78 6.17
C THR A 130 6.08 1.32 6.58
N VAL A 131 7.10 1.58 5.74
CA VAL A 131 8.50 1.30 6.06
C VAL A 131 8.97 2.11 7.28
N ALA A 132 8.55 3.37 7.41
CA ALA A 132 8.82 4.16 8.61
C ALA A 132 8.13 3.57 9.85
N GLY A 133 6.90 3.09 9.73
CA GLY A 133 6.22 2.35 10.79
C GLY A 133 6.95 1.08 11.22
N VAL A 134 7.54 0.36 10.27
CA VAL A 134 8.44 -0.78 10.57
C VAL A 134 9.70 -0.31 11.31
N ALA A 135 10.28 0.84 10.93
CA ALA A 135 11.43 1.39 11.65
C ALA A 135 11.08 1.76 13.10
N VAL A 136 9.87 2.24 13.34
CA VAL A 136 9.36 2.50 14.71
C VAL A 136 9.15 1.18 15.46
N ARG A 137 8.52 0.18 14.86
CA ARG A 137 8.35 -1.16 15.45
C ARG A 137 9.68 -1.76 15.89
N ASP A 138 10.69 -1.63 15.07
CA ASP A 138 12.01 -2.23 15.29
C ASP A 138 12.94 -1.36 16.16
N GLY A 139 12.43 -0.26 16.72
CA GLY A 139 13.19 0.64 17.58
C GLY A 139 14.30 1.42 16.86
N LYS A 140 14.31 1.42 15.53
CA LYS A 140 15.28 2.17 14.71
C LYS A 140 14.97 3.66 14.69
N ILE A 141 13.69 4.01 14.81
CA ILE A 141 13.19 5.34 15.06
C ILE A 141 12.40 5.26 16.37
N THR A 142 12.97 5.77 17.44
CA THR A 142 12.37 5.69 18.77
C THR A 142 11.39 6.82 19.06
N ASN A 143 11.54 7.95 18.36
CA ASN A 143 10.67 9.11 18.48
C ASN A 143 10.58 9.84 17.14
N LEU A 144 9.37 10.01 16.62
CA LEU A 144 9.14 10.73 15.36
C LEU A 144 9.39 12.24 15.46
N ASP A 145 9.35 12.82 16.65
CA ASP A 145 9.68 14.22 16.90
C ASP A 145 11.21 14.46 17.07
N GLN A 146 12.01 13.38 17.09
CA GLN A 146 13.47 13.51 17.06
C GLN A 146 13.92 13.99 15.67
N THR A 147 14.95 14.85 15.63
CA THR A 147 15.53 15.30 14.37
C THR A 147 16.21 14.16 13.62
N VAL A 148 16.03 14.15 12.31
CA VAL A 148 16.65 13.12 11.45
C VAL A 148 18.16 13.16 11.53
N GLY A 149 18.75 14.36 11.60
CA GLY A 149 20.18 14.58 11.74
C GLY A 149 20.77 14.05 13.05
N ALA A 150 19.97 13.75 14.08
CA ALA A 150 20.46 13.05 15.27
C ALA A 150 20.95 11.62 14.95
N THR A 151 20.28 10.96 14.02
CA THR A 151 20.56 9.57 13.62
C THR A 151 21.35 9.47 12.31
N ILE A 152 21.03 10.30 11.31
CA ILE A 152 21.59 10.24 9.96
C ILE A 152 22.71 11.25 9.81
N LYS A 153 23.93 10.78 9.54
CA LYS A 153 25.17 11.56 9.42
C LYS A 153 25.74 11.46 8.01
N ASP A 154 24.96 11.82 7.01
CA ASP A 154 25.34 11.72 5.60
C ASP A 154 25.42 13.08 4.88
N GLY A 155 25.52 14.17 5.64
CA GLY A 155 25.62 15.54 5.13
C GLY A 155 24.27 16.19 4.80
N GLY A 156 23.21 15.41 4.62
CA GLY A 156 21.91 15.93 4.17
C GLY A 156 21.12 16.70 5.24
N TYR A 157 21.60 16.69 6.49
CA TYR A 157 20.95 17.38 7.62
C TYR A 157 21.91 18.28 8.39
N ASP A 158 23.00 18.74 7.75
CA ASP A 158 24.05 19.48 8.43
C ASP A 158 23.82 21.02 8.38
N SER A 159 22.99 21.51 7.44
CA SER A 159 22.67 22.94 7.39
C SER A 159 21.83 23.38 8.60
N PRO A 160 21.91 24.68 9.02
CA PRO A 160 21.11 25.20 10.13
C PRO A 160 19.60 24.98 9.97
N ARG A 161 19.10 24.93 8.74
CA ARG A 161 17.71 24.61 8.42
C ARG A 161 17.45 23.10 8.62
N ASN A 162 18.20 22.26 7.93
CA ASN A 162 17.96 20.83 7.89
C ASN A 162 18.16 20.13 9.23
N GLN A 163 19.00 20.68 10.12
CA GLN A 163 19.18 20.20 11.50
C GLN A 163 17.89 20.22 12.33
N GLN A 164 16.91 21.04 11.95
CA GLN A 164 15.63 21.17 12.66
C GLN A 164 14.59 20.12 12.21
N ILE A 165 14.85 19.42 11.11
CA ILE A 165 13.88 18.53 10.49
C ILE A 165 13.75 17.24 11.28
N THR A 166 12.50 16.92 11.66
CA THR A 166 12.15 15.67 12.34
C THR A 166 11.64 14.60 11.36
N TRP A 167 11.60 13.35 11.79
CA TRP A 167 10.99 12.25 11.05
C TRP A 167 9.53 12.54 10.71
N LYS A 168 8.80 13.11 11.68
CA LYS A 168 7.39 13.49 11.54
C LYS A 168 7.17 14.55 10.47
N MET A 169 8.03 15.56 10.40
CA MET A 169 7.93 16.60 9.37
C MET A 169 8.06 16.03 7.95
N HIS A 170 8.91 15.02 7.74
CA HIS A 170 8.95 14.34 6.44
C HIS A 170 7.66 13.58 6.17
N LEU A 171 7.15 12.84 7.13
CA LEU A 171 5.90 12.07 7.01
C LEU A 171 4.69 12.95 6.72
N GLN A 172 4.65 14.15 7.27
CA GLN A 172 3.58 15.14 7.08
C GLN A 172 3.79 16.05 5.87
N GLN A 173 4.91 15.92 5.12
CA GLN A 173 5.27 16.82 4.03
C GLN A 173 5.46 18.28 4.51
N GLU A 174 6.00 18.46 5.71
CA GLU A 174 6.26 19.76 6.35
C GLU A 174 7.76 19.98 6.57
N SER A 175 8.63 19.15 5.97
CA SER A 175 10.06 19.18 6.28
C SER A 175 10.77 20.44 5.80
N GLU A 176 10.30 21.06 4.71
CA GLU A 176 11.00 22.19 4.08
C GLU A 176 12.51 21.91 3.90
N TRP A 177 12.86 20.63 3.69
CA TRP A 177 14.25 20.22 3.48
C TRP A 177 14.83 20.94 2.26
N GLU A 178 16.02 21.50 2.40
CA GLU A 178 16.76 22.13 1.33
C GLU A 178 17.89 21.26 0.82
N GLY A 179 18.09 21.24 -0.49
CA GLY A 179 19.19 20.52 -1.11
C GLY A 179 18.89 19.95 -2.48
N ASN A 180 19.78 19.08 -2.92
CA ASN A 180 19.67 18.38 -4.19
C ASN A 180 19.62 16.86 -3.96
N MET A 181 18.62 16.22 -4.54
CA MET A 181 18.49 14.76 -4.52
C MET A 181 18.69 14.20 -5.92
N PHE A 182 19.86 13.64 -6.17
CA PHE A 182 20.17 12.96 -7.43
C PHE A 182 19.95 13.84 -8.67
N GLY A 183 20.37 15.12 -8.58
CA GLY A 183 20.25 16.08 -9.66
C GLY A 183 18.96 16.91 -9.67
N LYS A 184 18.06 16.70 -8.69
CA LYS A 184 16.81 17.46 -8.56
C LYS A 184 16.84 18.35 -7.34
N GLN A 185 16.51 19.62 -7.53
CA GLN A 185 16.43 20.60 -6.47
C GLN A 185 15.18 20.39 -5.60
N ASP A 186 15.27 20.78 -4.34
CA ASP A 186 14.22 20.63 -3.33
C ASP A 186 12.93 21.42 -3.64
N ASN A 187 13.00 22.45 -4.47
CA ASN A 187 11.82 23.19 -4.95
C ASN A 187 11.16 22.56 -6.17
N PHE A 188 11.72 21.48 -6.72
CA PHE A 188 11.13 20.74 -7.83
C PHE A 188 9.95 19.92 -7.36
N ILE A 189 8.75 20.24 -7.81
CA ILE A 189 7.52 19.51 -7.46
C ILE A 189 6.91 18.72 -8.64
N GLY A 190 7.63 18.62 -9.75
CA GLY A 190 7.27 17.81 -10.90
C GLY A 190 6.24 18.42 -11.84
N LYS A 191 5.75 19.62 -11.57
CA LYS A 191 4.76 20.30 -12.43
C LYS A 191 5.31 20.69 -13.78
N GLU A 192 6.59 21.05 -13.84
CA GLU A 192 7.30 21.40 -15.07
C GLU A 192 7.31 20.25 -16.09
N ALA A 193 7.42 19.01 -15.58
CA ALA A 193 7.39 17.81 -16.41
C ALA A 193 6.02 17.58 -17.10
N PHE A 194 4.98 18.29 -16.66
CA PHE A 194 3.64 18.21 -17.24
C PHE A 194 3.25 19.41 -18.10
N GLY A 195 4.20 20.28 -18.45
CA GLY A 195 3.89 21.49 -19.20
C GLY A 195 3.03 22.50 -18.42
N GLN A 196 2.98 22.41 -17.09
CA GLN A 196 2.21 23.32 -16.24
C GLN A 196 2.99 24.60 -15.88
N GLY A 197 4.02 24.93 -16.70
CA GLY A 197 4.85 26.11 -16.54
C GLY A 197 6.00 25.94 -15.57
N GLU A 198 6.91 26.90 -15.57
CA GLU A 198 7.98 26.96 -14.58
C GLU A 198 7.40 27.27 -13.21
N MET A 199 7.76 26.46 -12.22
CA MET A 199 7.47 26.78 -10.83
C MET A 199 8.34 27.96 -10.41
N LYS A 200 7.73 29.10 -10.09
CA LYS A 200 8.46 30.18 -9.44
C LYS A 200 8.94 29.66 -8.09
N PRO A 201 10.25 29.76 -7.80
CA PRO A 201 10.74 29.45 -6.47
C PRO A 201 9.97 30.30 -5.46
N ARG A 202 9.31 29.69 -4.50
CA ARG A 202 8.79 30.42 -3.35
C ARG A 202 9.87 30.50 -2.28
N GLU A 203 9.75 31.46 -1.41
CA GLU A 203 10.54 31.51 -0.18
C GLU A 203 10.27 30.24 0.65
N GLN A 204 11.34 29.59 1.06
CA GLN A 204 11.22 28.40 1.93
C GLN A 204 10.80 28.82 3.33
N MET A 205 9.76 28.16 3.83
CA MET A 205 9.26 28.38 5.18
C MET A 205 10.14 27.66 6.21
N LYS A 206 9.99 27.97 7.48
CA LYS A 206 10.65 27.23 8.54
C LYS A 206 10.17 25.79 8.56
N PRO A 207 11.05 24.78 8.76
CA PRO A 207 10.63 23.38 8.93
C PRO A 207 9.54 23.24 9.99
N GLY A 208 8.50 22.46 9.66
CA GLY A 208 7.35 22.21 10.53
C GLY A 208 6.29 23.30 10.57
N THR A 209 6.34 24.32 9.71
CA THR A 209 5.36 25.42 9.70
C THR A 209 4.55 25.54 8.42
N HIS A 210 4.80 24.67 7.45
CA HIS A 210 4.13 24.73 6.15
C HIS A 210 4.00 23.33 5.54
N TYR A 211 2.81 23.02 5.04
CA TYR A 211 2.58 21.83 4.25
C TYR A 211 2.87 22.11 2.77
N GLU A 212 3.75 21.33 2.19
CA GLU A 212 3.96 21.32 0.73
C GLU A 212 4.19 19.89 0.25
N TYR A 213 3.28 19.42 -0.60
CA TYR A 213 3.45 18.13 -1.26
C TYR A 213 4.63 18.19 -2.22
N ASN A 214 5.73 17.51 -1.87
CA ASN A 214 7.00 17.64 -2.56
C ASN A 214 7.68 16.27 -2.73
N ASP A 215 7.98 15.91 -3.97
CA ASP A 215 8.55 14.62 -4.31
C ASP A 215 10.03 14.49 -3.95
N VAL A 216 10.82 15.57 -4.10
CA VAL A 216 12.27 15.55 -3.83
C VAL A 216 12.53 15.36 -2.34
N ARG A 217 11.76 16.05 -1.50
CA ARG A 217 11.84 15.91 -0.04
C ARG A 217 11.46 14.50 0.43
N ILE A 218 10.52 13.85 -0.27
CA ILE A 218 10.19 12.45 0.00
C ILE A 218 11.26 11.48 -0.51
N ASN A 219 11.97 11.81 -1.59
CA ASN A 219 13.15 11.05 -1.99
C ASN A 219 14.27 11.15 -0.95
N ARG A 220 14.45 12.33 -0.34
CA ARG A 220 15.37 12.49 0.80
C ARG A 220 14.93 11.62 2.00
N PHE A 221 13.65 11.59 2.29
CA PHE A 221 13.10 10.72 3.34
C PHE A 221 13.35 9.23 3.04
N SER A 222 13.14 8.79 1.79
CA SER A 222 13.45 7.42 1.36
C SER A 222 14.92 7.06 1.60
N LEU A 223 15.84 7.95 1.23
CA LEU A 223 17.28 7.76 1.51
C LEU A 223 17.55 7.69 3.01
N SER A 224 16.89 8.51 3.82
CA SER A 224 17.04 8.47 5.27
C SER A 224 16.58 7.14 5.86
N LEU A 225 15.49 6.56 5.35
CA LEU A 225 15.03 5.21 5.74
C LEU A 225 16.07 4.13 5.33
N LEU A 226 16.62 4.21 4.12
CA LEU A 226 17.72 3.32 3.70
C LEU A 226 18.89 3.37 4.71
N ARG A 227 19.29 4.59 5.13
CA ARG A 227 20.37 4.80 6.11
C ARG A 227 20.02 4.26 7.49
N VAL A 228 18.77 4.43 7.96
CA VAL A 228 18.30 3.88 9.24
C VAL A 228 18.34 2.36 9.25
N PHE A 229 17.86 1.73 8.19
CA PHE A 229 17.87 0.27 8.10
C PHE A 229 19.22 -0.33 7.76
N GLN A 230 20.15 0.45 7.22
CA GLN A 230 21.40 -0.04 6.63
C GLN A 230 21.13 -1.13 5.56
N LYS A 231 20.00 -0.96 4.84
CA LYS A 231 19.46 -1.92 3.88
C LYS A 231 18.61 -1.19 2.83
N PRO A 232 18.60 -1.63 1.54
CA PRO A 232 17.71 -1.06 0.55
C PRO A 232 16.24 -1.09 0.99
N VAL A 233 15.52 0.01 0.81
CA VAL A 233 14.10 0.13 1.18
C VAL A 233 13.23 -0.97 0.53
N PRO A 234 13.42 -1.36 -0.75
CA PRO A 234 12.65 -2.45 -1.34
C PRO A 234 12.83 -3.79 -0.61
N ASP A 235 14.04 -4.07 -0.10
CA ASP A 235 14.30 -5.30 0.65
C ASP A 235 13.60 -5.30 2.00
N VAL A 236 13.61 -4.16 2.70
CA VAL A 236 12.86 -4.00 3.96
C VAL A 236 11.36 -4.16 3.69
N PHE A 237 10.84 -3.50 2.67
CA PHE A 237 9.43 -3.57 2.31
C PHE A 237 8.99 -4.99 1.93
N ARG A 238 9.82 -5.71 1.16
CA ARG A 238 9.59 -7.12 0.83
C ARG A 238 9.50 -7.99 2.07
N ASP A 239 10.54 -7.94 2.92
CA ASP A 239 10.71 -8.90 4.00
C ASP A 239 9.76 -8.63 5.17
N GLU A 240 9.52 -7.35 5.46
CA GLU A 240 8.77 -6.92 6.64
C GLU A 240 7.30 -6.61 6.38
N VAL A 241 6.92 -6.39 5.10
CA VAL A 241 5.55 -6.01 4.74
C VAL A 241 4.96 -6.96 3.71
N MET A 242 5.52 -7.01 2.49
CA MET A 242 4.87 -7.68 1.36
C MET A 242 4.80 -9.20 1.54
N ASN A 243 5.89 -9.83 1.97
CA ASN A 243 5.89 -11.26 2.27
C ASN A 243 4.91 -11.61 3.41
N PRO A 244 4.92 -10.93 4.57
CA PRO A 244 3.96 -11.17 5.64
C PRO A 244 2.50 -11.04 5.23
N ILE A 245 2.14 -10.11 4.34
CA ILE A 245 0.76 -9.97 3.85
C ILE A 245 0.43 -10.91 2.69
N GLY A 246 1.37 -11.78 2.29
CA GLY A 246 1.17 -12.74 1.23
C GLY A 246 1.06 -12.15 -0.17
N ALA A 247 1.70 -11.01 -0.41
CA ALA A 247 1.75 -10.37 -1.71
C ALA A 247 2.54 -11.23 -2.73
N SER A 248 2.30 -10.99 -4.01
CA SER A 248 3.02 -11.66 -5.09
C SER A 248 4.49 -11.22 -5.14
N ASN A 249 5.26 -11.87 -5.99
CA ASN A 249 6.64 -11.48 -6.27
C ASN A 249 6.78 -10.68 -7.58
N THR A 250 5.67 -10.18 -8.13
CA THR A 250 5.67 -9.45 -9.40
C THR A 250 5.96 -7.97 -9.26
N TRP A 251 5.76 -7.40 -8.07
CA TRP A 251 6.05 -6.00 -7.84
C TRP A 251 7.55 -5.70 -7.90
N ARG A 252 7.89 -4.47 -8.28
CA ARG A 252 9.27 -3.93 -8.35
C ARG A 252 9.27 -2.49 -7.84
N TRP A 253 10.24 -2.14 -7.01
CA TRP A 253 10.49 -0.76 -6.62
C TRP A 253 11.79 -0.30 -7.25
N ILE A 254 11.70 0.51 -8.29
CA ILE A 254 12.79 0.81 -9.20
C ILE A 254 13.45 2.13 -8.81
N PRO A 255 14.80 2.19 -8.72
CA PRO A 255 15.54 3.43 -8.47
C PRO A 255 15.70 4.25 -9.76
N TYR A 256 16.16 5.49 -9.61
CA TYR A 256 16.70 6.27 -10.72
C TYR A 256 18.03 5.66 -11.22
N HIS A 257 18.37 5.92 -12.48
CA HIS A 257 19.66 5.52 -13.05
C HIS A 257 20.85 6.11 -12.28
N ASN A 258 20.70 7.27 -11.63
CA ASN A 258 21.71 7.98 -10.84
C ASN A 258 21.46 7.95 -9.33
N SER A 259 20.40 7.31 -8.84
CA SER A 259 20.06 7.30 -7.41
C SER A 259 20.73 6.16 -6.64
N PHE A 260 22.05 6.14 -6.66
CA PHE A 260 22.86 5.17 -5.92
C PHE A 260 23.69 5.87 -4.86
N VAL A 261 23.84 5.18 -3.74
CA VAL A 261 24.66 5.63 -2.61
C VAL A 261 25.59 4.50 -2.17
N GLU A 262 26.68 4.86 -1.49
CA GLU A 262 27.53 3.88 -0.83
C GLU A 262 26.91 3.50 0.53
N LEU A 263 26.89 2.22 0.80
CA LEU A 263 26.46 1.63 2.06
C LEU A 263 27.39 0.46 2.39
N ASN A 264 28.20 0.62 3.46
CA ASN A 264 29.15 -0.41 3.90
C ASN A 264 30.06 -0.92 2.77
N GLY A 265 30.63 0.01 1.98
CA GLY A 265 31.53 -0.29 0.86
C GLY A 265 30.83 -0.86 -0.38
N LYS A 266 29.51 -0.88 -0.42
CA LYS A 266 28.73 -1.36 -1.58
C LYS A 266 27.87 -0.25 -2.16
N LYS A 267 27.79 -0.19 -3.50
CA LYS A 267 26.88 0.69 -4.20
C LYS A 267 25.47 0.10 -4.13
N VAL A 268 24.54 0.81 -3.48
CA VAL A 268 23.14 0.41 -3.31
C VAL A 268 22.20 1.45 -3.87
N ALA A 269 21.05 1.00 -4.36
CA ALA A 269 20.05 1.86 -4.94
C ALA A 269 19.17 2.51 -3.86
N SER A 270 18.92 3.80 -4.00
CA SER A 270 17.89 4.54 -3.26
C SER A 270 16.67 4.72 -4.17
N VAL A 271 15.53 4.18 -3.74
CA VAL A 271 14.29 4.27 -4.52
C VAL A 271 13.57 5.58 -4.30
N SER A 272 12.74 5.97 -5.28
CA SER A 272 11.93 7.17 -5.16
C SER A 272 10.66 6.92 -4.33
N GLY A 273 10.18 7.99 -3.71
CA GLY A 273 8.90 8.02 -3.00
C GLY A 273 7.69 8.24 -3.91
N GLY A 274 7.75 7.77 -5.15
CA GLY A 274 6.62 7.83 -6.07
C GLY A 274 6.68 8.91 -7.14
N THR A 275 7.84 9.52 -7.33
CA THR A 275 8.04 10.43 -8.46
C THR A 275 8.09 9.66 -9.76
N ARG A 276 7.87 10.37 -10.87
CA ARG A 276 7.99 9.82 -12.22
C ARG A 276 9.42 9.74 -12.74
N TRP A 277 10.39 10.18 -11.96
CA TRP A 277 11.77 10.33 -12.37
C TRP A 277 12.51 9.00 -12.29
N GLY A 278 12.31 8.16 -13.29
CA GLY A 278 13.05 6.90 -13.45
C GLY A 278 12.95 5.96 -12.26
N GLY A 279 11.90 6.06 -11.47
CA GLY A 279 11.73 5.26 -10.28
C GLY A 279 10.29 5.19 -9.83
N GLY A 280 10.04 4.38 -8.84
CA GLY A 280 8.71 4.19 -8.27
C GLY A 280 8.33 2.72 -8.21
N MET A 281 7.13 2.49 -7.72
CA MET A 281 6.60 1.15 -7.50
C MET A 281 5.82 0.68 -8.72
N TRP A 282 6.24 -0.45 -9.30
CA TRP A 282 5.45 -1.29 -10.20
C TRP A 282 4.77 -2.36 -9.38
N ILE A 283 3.44 -2.43 -9.44
CA ILE A 283 2.65 -3.32 -8.60
C ILE A 283 1.29 -3.59 -9.26
N ASN A 284 0.75 -4.76 -9.06
CA ASN A 284 -0.59 -5.14 -9.53
C ASN A 284 -1.69 -4.71 -8.53
N SER A 285 -2.95 -4.72 -8.96
CA SER A 285 -4.08 -4.27 -8.13
C SER A 285 -4.36 -5.18 -6.94
N TRP A 286 -4.07 -6.48 -7.04
CA TRP A 286 -4.24 -7.41 -5.93
C TRP A 286 -3.27 -7.15 -4.78
N ASP A 287 -2.01 -6.87 -5.11
CA ASP A 287 -1.01 -6.52 -4.11
C ASP A 287 -1.28 -5.15 -3.48
N MET A 288 -1.79 -4.19 -4.28
CA MET A 288 -2.28 -2.91 -3.76
C MET A 288 -3.45 -3.11 -2.79
N ALA A 289 -4.37 -4.06 -3.09
CA ALA A 289 -5.48 -4.37 -2.19
C ALA A 289 -5.01 -5.00 -0.88
N ARG A 290 -4.00 -5.92 -0.92
CA ARG A 290 -3.38 -6.46 0.30
C ARG A 290 -2.78 -5.36 1.16
N PHE A 291 -2.08 -4.44 0.53
CA PHE A 291 -1.51 -3.27 1.20
C PHE A 291 -2.59 -2.38 1.83
N GLY A 292 -3.66 -2.06 1.11
CA GLY A 292 -4.80 -1.31 1.63
C GLY A 292 -5.50 -2.03 2.79
N TYR A 293 -5.63 -3.36 2.67
CA TYR A 293 -6.25 -4.18 3.71
C TYR A 293 -5.42 -4.24 5.01
N LEU A 294 -4.09 -4.28 4.90
CA LEU A 294 -3.21 -4.12 6.06
C LEU A 294 -3.53 -2.84 6.86
N TRP A 295 -3.72 -1.73 6.16
CA TRP A 295 -4.06 -0.45 6.79
C TRP A 295 -5.49 -0.40 7.32
N LEU A 296 -6.45 -1.00 6.63
CA LEU A 296 -7.80 -1.19 7.15
C LEU A 296 -7.80 -1.98 8.48
N ARG A 297 -6.87 -2.91 8.63
CA ARG A 297 -6.71 -3.75 9.84
C ARG A 297 -5.75 -3.14 10.87
N GLY A 298 -5.51 -1.83 10.84
CA GLY A 298 -4.67 -1.15 11.83
C GLY A 298 -3.22 -1.63 11.85
N GLY A 299 -2.68 -1.99 10.70
CA GLY A 299 -1.30 -2.50 10.56
C GLY A 299 -1.11 -3.95 10.97
N LYS A 300 -2.21 -4.69 11.18
CA LYS A 300 -2.19 -6.10 11.59
C LYS A 300 -2.49 -7.02 10.40
N TRP A 301 -1.83 -8.18 10.35
CA TRP A 301 -2.13 -9.25 9.42
C TRP A 301 -2.09 -10.60 10.13
N GLY A 302 -3.24 -11.26 10.24
CA GLY A 302 -3.40 -12.41 11.12
C GLY A 302 -3.06 -12.02 12.56
N ASP A 303 -2.14 -12.76 13.17
CA ASP A 303 -1.68 -12.46 14.53
C ASP A 303 -0.48 -11.51 14.59
N LYS A 304 0.10 -11.16 13.42
CA LYS A 304 1.30 -10.32 13.34
C LYS A 304 0.93 -8.84 13.25
N GLN A 305 1.44 -8.03 14.18
CA GLN A 305 1.42 -6.56 14.07
C GLN A 305 2.61 -6.13 13.21
N ILE A 306 2.36 -5.77 11.95
CA ILE A 306 3.38 -5.36 10.96
C ILE A 306 3.77 -3.91 11.19
N VAL A 307 2.77 -3.05 11.35
CA VAL A 307 2.94 -1.62 11.65
C VAL A 307 2.29 -1.35 13.02
N PRO A 308 2.96 -0.70 13.97
CA PRO A 308 2.37 -0.44 15.29
C PRO A 308 1.02 0.26 15.19
N ALA A 309 0.04 -0.17 15.98
CA ALA A 309 -1.31 0.39 15.97
C ALA A 309 -1.33 1.89 16.27
N ASP A 310 -0.50 2.34 17.22
CA ASP A 310 -0.38 3.76 17.57
C ASP A 310 0.23 4.57 16.42
N TYR A 311 1.18 3.98 15.66
CA TYR A 311 1.71 4.62 14.46
C TYR A 311 0.62 4.76 13.39
N VAL A 312 -0.19 3.70 13.14
CA VAL A 312 -1.31 3.77 12.18
C VAL A 312 -2.31 4.85 12.60
N LYS A 313 -2.66 4.92 13.88
CA LYS A 313 -3.55 5.96 14.41
C LYS A 313 -2.97 7.36 14.18
N ALA A 314 -1.69 7.57 14.48
CA ALA A 314 -1.01 8.85 14.24
C ALA A 314 -0.92 9.18 12.74
N ALA A 315 -0.65 8.17 11.91
CA ALA A 315 -0.56 8.33 10.45
C ALA A 315 -1.89 8.75 9.80
N LEU A 316 -3.00 8.37 10.39
CA LEU A 316 -4.37 8.73 9.95
C LEU A 316 -4.95 9.93 10.72
N THR A 317 -4.10 10.66 11.46
CA THR A 317 -4.46 11.92 12.11
C THR A 317 -3.93 13.09 11.26
N PRO A 318 -4.76 14.11 10.97
CA PRO A 318 -4.34 15.27 10.19
C PRO A 318 -3.15 16.00 10.80
N SER A 319 -2.29 16.54 9.95
CA SER A 319 -1.31 17.54 10.40
C SER A 319 -1.98 18.91 10.60
N VAL A 320 -1.33 19.79 11.36
CA VAL A 320 -1.86 21.14 11.60
C VAL A 320 -1.89 21.97 10.30
N HIS A 321 -0.91 21.78 9.42
CA HIS A 321 -0.77 22.55 8.18
C HIS A 321 -1.35 21.85 6.94
N GLY A 322 -1.68 20.54 7.06
CA GLY A 322 -2.32 19.73 6.01
C GLY A 322 -3.54 19.01 6.56
N PRO A 323 -4.71 19.67 6.66
CA PRO A 323 -5.88 19.11 7.35
C PRO A 323 -6.45 17.84 6.71
N ASP A 324 -6.13 17.56 5.45
CA ASP A 324 -6.50 16.34 4.74
C ASP A 324 -5.28 15.45 4.43
N TYR A 325 -4.19 15.58 5.22
CA TYR A 325 -2.99 14.79 5.04
C TYR A 325 -2.41 14.31 6.37
N GLY A 326 -2.08 13.03 6.43
CA GLY A 326 -1.42 12.41 7.58
C GLY A 326 0.02 12.02 7.25
N TYR A 327 0.48 10.86 7.73
CA TYR A 327 1.82 10.36 7.41
C TYR A 327 1.83 9.70 6.02
N LEU A 328 1.95 10.53 4.99
CA LEU A 328 1.96 10.13 3.57
C LEU A 328 0.68 9.40 3.14
N TRP A 329 -0.44 9.69 3.80
CA TRP A 329 -1.79 9.29 3.45
C TRP A 329 -2.68 10.49 3.27
N TRP A 330 -3.51 10.47 2.25
CA TRP A 330 -4.61 11.41 2.08
C TRP A 330 -5.76 11.06 3.00
N LEU A 331 -6.34 12.04 3.66
CA LEU A 331 -7.43 11.90 4.62
C LEU A 331 -8.66 12.64 4.12
N ASN A 332 -9.87 12.14 4.46
CA ASN A 332 -11.13 12.76 4.05
C ASN A 332 -11.74 13.68 5.12
N ARG A 333 -10.91 14.32 5.93
CA ARG A 333 -11.40 15.12 7.08
C ARG A 333 -12.25 16.32 6.68
N SER A 334 -11.92 16.99 5.57
CA SER A 334 -12.73 18.08 5.03
C SER A 334 -13.89 17.61 4.14
N GLY A 335 -13.94 16.32 3.80
CA GLY A 335 -14.90 15.78 2.82
C GLY A 335 -14.63 16.19 1.36
N LYS A 336 -13.56 16.94 1.10
CA LYS A 336 -13.27 17.47 -0.26
C LYS A 336 -12.55 16.44 -1.14
N GLY A 337 -11.70 15.62 -0.55
CA GLY A 337 -10.89 14.65 -1.28
C GLY A 337 -11.72 13.47 -1.80
N LEU A 338 -12.58 12.94 -0.95
CA LEU A 338 -13.52 11.85 -1.24
C LEU A 338 -14.97 12.28 -0.92
N PRO A 339 -15.60 13.11 -1.77
CA PRO A 339 -16.90 13.69 -1.47
C PRO A 339 -17.98 12.62 -1.27
N GLY A 340 -18.69 12.73 -0.13
CA GLY A 340 -19.78 11.82 0.24
C GLY A 340 -19.34 10.49 0.86
N LEU A 341 -18.03 10.28 1.07
CA LEU A 341 -17.54 9.18 1.92
C LEU A 341 -17.38 9.65 3.37
N PRO A 342 -17.35 8.71 4.34
CA PRO A 342 -17.10 9.03 5.74
C PRO A 342 -15.79 9.82 5.95
N GLU A 343 -15.74 10.64 7.00
CA GLU A 343 -14.55 11.44 7.35
C GLU A 343 -13.34 10.59 7.73
N ASN A 344 -13.56 9.36 8.18
CA ASN A 344 -12.49 8.42 8.49
C ASN A 344 -12.00 7.62 7.27
N ALA A 345 -12.59 7.82 6.10
CA ALA A 345 -12.04 7.29 4.86
C ALA A 345 -10.69 7.94 4.56
N PHE A 346 -9.78 7.16 4.02
CA PHE A 346 -8.45 7.61 3.62
C PHE A 346 -8.01 6.90 2.35
N TRP A 347 -7.02 7.49 1.66
CA TRP A 347 -6.57 6.87 0.42
C TRP A 347 -5.12 7.17 0.11
N ALA A 348 -4.49 6.25 -0.62
CA ALA A 348 -3.26 6.50 -1.35
C ALA A 348 -3.62 6.85 -2.80
N ASN A 349 -2.98 7.87 -3.34
CA ASN A 349 -3.26 8.35 -4.68
C ASN A 349 -1.97 8.59 -5.48
N GLY A 350 -1.96 8.16 -6.73
CA GLY A 350 -0.83 8.31 -7.65
C GLY A 350 -1.25 8.90 -9.00
N ALA A 351 -0.30 9.50 -9.68
CA ALA A 351 -0.51 10.05 -11.01
C ALA A 351 -1.10 9.00 -11.96
N GLY A 352 -1.90 9.44 -12.93
CA GLY A 352 -2.69 8.53 -13.78
C GLY A 352 -3.90 7.96 -13.07
N THR A 353 -4.27 8.54 -11.91
CA THR A 353 -5.42 8.13 -11.08
C THR A 353 -5.30 6.67 -10.60
N ASN A 354 -4.14 6.32 -10.05
CA ASN A 354 -3.95 5.07 -9.33
C ASN A 354 -4.35 5.28 -7.87
N SER A 355 -5.35 4.56 -7.38
CA SER A 355 -5.86 4.76 -6.02
C SER A 355 -6.07 3.46 -5.24
N ILE A 356 -5.80 3.55 -3.94
CA ILE A 356 -6.25 2.59 -2.93
C ILE A 356 -7.14 3.39 -1.99
N THR A 357 -8.44 3.20 -2.03
CA THR A 357 -9.39 3.84 -1.12
C THR A 357 -9.77 2.87 -0.02
N VAL A 358 -9.67 3.30 1.21
CA VAL A 358 -10.01 2.53 2.41
C VAL A 358 -11.15 3.24 3.14
N SER A 359 -12.23 2.52 3.37
CA SER A 359 -13.41 3.00 4.11
C SER A 359 -13.65 2.10 5.32
N PRO A 360 -13.14 2.50 6.51
CA PRO A 360 -13.21 1.67 7.71
C PRO A 360 -14.64 1.36 8.16
N ASP A 361 -15.54 2.32 8.12
CA ASP A 361 -16.94 2.14 8.54
C ASP A 361 -17.67 1.07 7.73
N GLN A 362 -17.29 0.87 6.47
CA GLN A 362 -17.86 -0.14 5.59
C GLN A 362 -17.04 -1.42 5.52
N ASP A 363 -15.93 -1.52 6.24
CA ASP A 363 -14.99 -2.63 6.11
C ASP A 363 -14.59 -2.91 4.65
N LEU A 364 -14.21 -1.84 3.93
CA LEU A 364 -14.08 -1.80 2.47
C LEU A 364 -12.70 -1.30 2.04
N VAL A 365 -12.10 -2.01 1.07
CA VAL A 365 -10.93 -1.54 0.30
C VAL A 365 -11.28 -1.59 -1.18
N VAL A 366 -11.04 -0.50 -1.89
CA VAL A 366 -11.23 -0.39 -3.33
C VAL A 366 -9.93 0.05 -3.97
N VAL A 367 -9.40 -0.76 -4.87
CA VAL A 367 -8.33 -0.37 -5.77
C VAL A 367 -8.94 -0.05 -7.13
N TRP A 368 -8.63 1.15 -7.64
CA TRP A 368 -9.07 1.55 -8.97
C TRP A 368 -7.92 2.29 -9.65
N ARG A 369 -7.55 1.80 -10.81
CA ARG A 369 -6.35 2.26 -11.53
C ARG A 369 -6.69 2.77 -12.93
N TRP A 370 -5.92 3.77 -13.38
CA TRP A 370 -5.99 4.35 -14.72
C TRP A 370 -7.38 4.86 -15.09
N HIS A 371 -8.09 5.40 -14.13
CA HIS A 371 -9.45 5.86 -14.31
C HIS A 371 -9.56 7.36 -14.53
N ALA A 372 -10.68 7.80 -15.08
CA ALA A 372 -11.10 9.18 -15.09
C ALA A 372 -12.01 9.49 -13.89
N GLY A 373 -11.90 10.68 -13.33
CA GLY A 373 -12.76 11.17 -12.26
C GLY A 373 -12.25 10.90 -10.85
N ASN A 374 -13.11 11.17 -9.87
CA ASN A 374 -12.80 11.01 -8.45
C ASN A 374 -13.14 9.58 -7.98
N PRO A 375 -12.23 8.88 -7.27
CA PRO A 375 -12.49 7.51 -6.81
C PRO A 375 -13.70 7.42 -5.85
N ALA A 376 -14.07 8.49 -5.17
CA ALA A 376 -15.24 8.50 -4.30
C ALA A 376 -16.54 8.11 -5.02
N GLU A 377 -16.66 8.44 -6.31
CA GLU A 377 -17.89 8.13 -7.06
C GLU A 377 -18.06 6.62 -7.25
N PHE A 378 -16.99 5.91 -7.52
CA PHE A 378 -17.02 4.44 -7.60
C PHE A 378 -17.31 3.82 -6.22
N VAL A 379 -16.63 4.30 -5.18
CA VAL A 379 -16.82 3.79 -3.82
C VAL A 379 -18.25 4.03 -3.32
N LYS A 380 -18.86 5.20 -3.60
CA LYS A 380 -20.28 5.47 -3.26
C LYS A 380 -21.22 4.46 -3.93
N ARG A 381 -20.99 4.14 -5.21
CA ARG A 381 -21.80 3.13 -5.92
C ARG A 381 -21.68 1.75 -5.30
N ILE A 382 -20.47 1.38 -4.86
CA ILE A 382 -20.24 0.13 -4.13
C ILE A 382 -20.98 0.16 -2.78
N ILE A 383 -20.87 1.25 -2.01
CA ILE A 383 -21.55 1.40 -0.72
C ILE A 383 -23.08 1.32 -0.90
N ALA A 384 -23.63 1.88 -1.97
CA ALA A 384 -25.08 1.80 -2.28
C ALA A 384 -25.54 0.36 -2.57
N SER A 385 -24.65 -0.57 -2.82
CA SER A 385 -24.96 -2.01 -2.94
C SER A 385 -24.98 -2.75 -1.60
N ILE A 386 -24.46 -2.17 -0.51
CA ILE A 386 -24.48 -2.75 0.84
C ILE A 386 -25.90 -2.57 1.42
N LYS A 387 -26.46 -3.68 1.95
CA LYS A 387 -27.81 -3.72 2.54
C LYS A 387 -27.80 -3.39 4.02
#